data_9cfe9bc1917defed6f81bc541d14b50d
#
_entry.id   9cfe9bc1917defed6f81bc541d14b50d
#
_cell.length_a   1.000
_cell.length_b   1.000
_cell.length_c   1.000
_cell.angle_alpha   90.00
_cell.angle_beta   90.00
_cell.angle_gamma   90.00
#
_symmetry.space_group_name_H-M   'P 1'
#
loop_
_entity.id
_entity.type
_entity.pdbx_description
1 polymer ?
#
loop_
_entity_poly.entity_id
_entity_poly.type
_entity_poly.pdbx_seq_one_letter_code
_entity_poly.pdbx_strand_id
1 'polypeptide(L)'
;VTVWQDDHSQLIGAALCWVLLFAVRVVYYGAVRRHRARHPDRGGRTLVIGGGKVAGELVHSMFMFPEYGLRPVLVMDDDPLDVTVFPVEVIPRRRDLAGLVREREIDTVIVAFSRDRDATLVEPLRECDTLDCEIYVVPRLYEFVHQDRDMDRIHTTPLVLVRRLALRS
;
A
#
# COMPACT_ATOMS: atom_id res chain seq x y z
N VAL A 1 44.16 -28.99 22.66
CA VAL A 1 43.32 -29.75 21.69
C VAL A 1 41.82 -29.41 21.82
N THR A 2 41.38 -28.76 22.90
CA THR A 2 39.95 -28.48 23.21
C THR A 2 39.38 -27.21 22.61
N VAL A 3 40.21 -26.27 22.19
CA VAL A 3 39.74 -24.94 21.70
C VAL A 3 39.02 -24.99 20.34
N TRP A 4 39.40 -25.93 19.47
CA TRP A 4 38.78 -26.06 18.12
C TRP A 4 37.43 -26.77 18.11
N GLN A 5 37.06 -27.46 19.16
CA GLN A 5 35.78 -28.18 19.25
C GLN A 5 34.64 -27.26 19.70
N ASP A 6 34.94 -26.21 20.46
CA ASP A 6 33.98 -25.25 20.93
C ASP A 6 33.51 -24.30 19.81
N ASP A 7 34.40 -23.92 18.89
CA ASP A 7 34.07 -23.06 17.74
C ASP A 7 33.06 -23.69 16.78
N HIS A 8 33.22 -25.00 16.49
CA HIS A 8 32.27 -25.69 15.61
C HIS A 8 30.89 -25.84 16.22
N SER A 9 30.80 -26.09 17.51
CA SER A 9 29.50 -26.19 18.19
C SER A 9 28.75 -24.85 18.22
N GLN A 10 29.48 -23.74 18.42
CA GLN A 10 28.91 -22.39 18.36
C GLN A 10 28.45 -22.01 16.95
N LEU A 11 29.21 -22.36 15.91
CA LEU A 11 28.82 -22.12 14.52
C LEU A 11 27.57 -22.92 14.12
N ILE A 12 27.49 -24.17 14.54
CA ILE A 12 26.32 -25.02 14.30
C ILE A 12 25.10 -24.45 15.04
N GLY A 13 25.27 -24.05 16.30
CA GLY A 13 24.20 -23.39 17.09
C GLY A 13 23.70 -22.09 16.44
N ALA A 14 24.62 -21.25 15.99
CA ALA A 14 24.27 -20.02 15.28
C ALA A 14 23.52 -20.32 13.96
N ALA A 15 23.98 -21.27 13.18
CA ALA A 15 23.32 -21.68 11.94
C ALA A 15 21.91 -22.21 12.18
N LEU A 16 21.72 -23.04 13.21
CA LEU A 16 20.40 -23.54 13.60
C LEU A 16 19.46 -22.39 14.03
N CYS A 17 19.96 -21.42 14.80
CA CYS A 17 19.18 -20.25 15.16
C CYS A 17 18.74 -19.44 13.94
N TRP A 18 19.63 -19.22 12.98
CA TRP A 18 19.30 -18.53 11.73
C TRP A 18 18.24 -19.27 10.91
N VAL A 19 18.37 -20.59 10.78
CA VAL A 19 17.38 -21.42 10.08
C VAL A 19 16.03 -21.35 10.78
N LEU A 20 16.01 -21.43 12.11
CA LEU A 20 14.79 -21.34 12.90
C LEU A 20 14.12 -19.97 12.75
N LEU A 21 14.88 -18.88 12.86
CA LEU A 21 14.38 -17.54 12.66
C LEU A 21 13.81 -17.33 11.25
N PHE A 22 14.49 -17.85 10.24
CA PHE A 22 14.02 -17.81 8.87
C PHE A 22 12.72 -18.60 8.69
N ALA A 23 12.65 -19.81 9.26
CA ALA A 23 11.45 -20.64 9.20
C ALA A 23 10.26 -19.95 9.90
N VAL A 24 10.45 -19.40 11.11
CA VAL A 24 9.44 -18.63 11.83
C VAL A 24 8.97 -17.44 10.99
N ARG A 25 9.90 -16.73 10.38
CA ARG A 25 9.59 -15.59 9.51
C ARG A 25 8.72 -16.01 8.31
N VAL A 26 9.10 -17.08 7.61
CA VAL A 26 8.34 -17.59 6.45
C VAL A 26 6.94 -18.02 6.87
N VAL A 27 6.81 -18.75 7.99
CA VAL A 27 5.51 -19.20 8.52
C VAL A 27 4.66 -18.00 8.92
N TYR A 28 5.22 -17.01 9.62
CA TYR A 28 4.51 -15.80 10.03
C TYR A 28 3.98 -15.02 8.84
N TYR A 29 4.84 -14.69 7.86
CA TYR A 29 4.41 -13.98 6.66
C TYR A 29 3.40 -14.77 5.83
N GLY A 30 3.58 -16.08 5.72
CA GLY A 30 2.64 -16.97 5.06
C GLY A 30 1.26 -16.99 5.76
N ALA A 31 1.24 -17.01 7.08
CA ALA A 31 0.03 -16.96 7.87
C ALA A 31 -0.70 -15.62 7.74
N VAL A 32 0.03 -14.50 7.84
CA VAL A 32 -0.53 -13.15 7.65
C VAL A 32 -1.12 -12.99 6.25
N ARG A 33 -0.39 -13.40 5.21
CA ARG A 33 -0.87 -13.35 3.82
C ARG A 33 -2.13 -14.18 3.63
N ARG A 34 -2.16 -15.42 4.16
CA ARG A 34 -3.34 -16.30 4.11
C ARG A 34 -4.52 -15.72 4.89
N HIS A 35 -4.25 -15.10 6.05
CA HIS A 35 -5.29 -14.47 6.85
C HIS A 35 -5.92 -13.30 6.10
N ARG A 36 -5.12 -12.42 5.51
CA ARG A 36 -5.61 -11.29 4.68
C ARG A 36 -6.40 -11.77 3.47
N ALA A 37 -5.91 -12.79 2.76
CA ALA A 37 -6.61 -13.37 1.62
C ALA A 37 -7.97 -13.99 1.99
N ARG A 38 -8.12 -14.51 3.21
CA ARG A 38 -9.38 -15.09 3.70
C ARG A 38 -10.37 -14.05 4.25
N HIS A 39 -9.88 -12.86 4.59
CA HIS A 39 -10.68 -11.78 5.16
C HIS A 39 -10.46 -10.47 4.41
N PRO A 40 -10.88 -10.39 3.14
CA PRO A 40 -10.68 -9.20 2.31
C PRO A 40 -11.37 -7.97 2.91
N ASP A 41 -12.46 -8.17 3.68
CA ASP A 41 -13.21 -7.10 4.34
C ASP A 41 -12.44 -6.39 5.46
N ARG A 42 -11.37 -7.01 5.96
CA ARG A 42 -10.50 -6.45 7.01
C ARG A 42 -9.29 -5.69 6.46
N GLY A 43 -9.16 -5.59 5.14
CA GLY A 43 -8.15 -4.75 4.51
C GLY A 43 -8.37 -3.27 4.84
N GLY A 44 -7.27 -2.48 4.87
CA GLY A 44 -7.33 -1.03 5.07
C GLY A 44 -8.19 -0.38 3.99
N ARG A 45 -9.14 0.45 4.42
CA ARG A 45 -10.05 1.16 3.52
C ARG A 45 -9.28 2.15 2.67
N THR A 46 -9.33 1.96 1.36
CA THR A 46 -8.47 2.68 0.43
C THR A 46 -9.28 3.60 -0.47
N LEU A 47 -8.90 4.88 -0.49
CA LEU A 47 -9.36 5.88 -1.44
C LEU A 47 -8.34 5.97 -2.59
N VAL A 48 -8.82 5.88 -3.83
CA VAL A 48 -7.99 6.13 -5.01
C VAL A 48 -8.38 7.49 -5.62
N ILE A 49 -7.41 8.37 -5.75
CA ILE A 49 -7.58 9.69 -6.40
C ILE A 49 -7.08 9.58 -7.82
N GLY A 50 -8.00 9.79 -8.77
CA GLY A 50 -7.79 9.64 -10.21
C GLY A 50 -8.64 8.52 -10.79
N GLY A 51 -9.27 8.76 -11.93
CA GLY A 51 -10.20 7.86 -12.63
C GLY A 51 -9.65 7.37 -13.98
N GLY A 52 -8.33 7.41 -14.17
CA GLY A 52 -7.67 6.96 -15.39
C GLY A 52 -7.45 5.44 -15.43
N LYS A 53 -6.84 4.97 -16.54
CA LYS A 53 -6.53 3.56 -16.75
C LYS A 53 -5.73 2.93 -15.61
N VAL A 54 -4.71 3.65 -15.12
CA VAL A 54 -3.85 3.19 -14.01
C VAL A 54 -4.64 2.99 -12.73
N ALA A 55 -5.58 3.89 -12.44
CA ALA A 55 -6.48 3.75 -11.28
C ALA A 55 -7.38 2.52 -11.41
N GLY A 56 -7.93 2.26 -12.62
CA GLY A 56 -8.73 1.06 -12.89
C GLY A 56 -7.94 -0.23 -12.68
N GLU A 57 -6.73 -0.31 -13.23
CA GLU A 57 -5.83 -1.45 -13.05
C GLU A 57 -5.44 -1.65 -11.58
N LEU A 58 -5.21 -0.56 -10.85
CA LEU A 58 -4.87 -0.58 -9.43
C LEU A 58 -6.03 -1.10 -8.58
N VAL A 59 -7.24 -0.55 -8.78
CA VAL A 59 -8.45 -0.99 -8.08
C VAL A 59 -8.73 -2.47 -8.37
N HIS A 60 -8.65 -2.88 -9.64
CA HIS A 60 -8.81 -4.27 -10.03
C HIS A 60 -7.77 -5.19 -9.34
N SER A 61 -6.51 -4.77 -9.31
CA SER A 61 -5.43 -5.52 -8.65
C SER A 61 -5.66 -5.67 -7.15
N MET A 62 -6.21 -4.67 -6.47
CA MET A 62 -6.55 -4.78 -5.03
C MET A 62 -7.64 -5.82 -4.77
N PHE A 63 -8.65 -5.93 -5.65
CA PHE A 63 -9.68 -6.97 -5.53
C PHE A 63 -9.14 -8.37 -5.84
N MET A 64 -8.25 -8.49 -6.83
CA MET A 64 -7.67 -9.77 -7.22
C MET A 64 -6.63 -10.29 -6.23
N PHE A 65 -5.97 -9.40 -5.49
CA PHE A 65 -4.88 -9.72 -4.57
C PHE A 65 -5.12 -9.14 -3.17
N PRO A 66 -6.11 -9.63 -2.43
CA PRO A 66 -6.47 -9.12 -1.10
C PRO A 66 -5.36 -9.30 -0.05
N GLU A 67 -4.35 -10.11 -0.35
CA GLU A 67 -3.18 -10.27 0.50
C GLU A 67 -2.32 -9.01 0.67
N TYR A 68 -2.47 -8.02 -0.20
CA TYR A 68 -1.85 -6.70 0.01
C TYR A 68 -2.48 -5.96 1.20
N GLY A 69 -3.67 -6.38 1.63
CA GLY A 69 -4.36 -5.80 2.78
C GLY A 69 -4.96 -4.43 2.48
N LEU A 70 -5.15 -4.08 1.21
CA LEU A 70 -5.81 -2.87 0.74
C LEU A 70 -7.20 -3.22 0.22
N ARG A 71 -8.19 -2.45 0.66
CA ARG A 71 -9.59 -2.59 0.23
C ARG A 71 -10.05 -1.30 -0.43
N PRO A 72 -10.15 -1.25 -1.75
CA PRO A 72 -10.67 -0.06 -2.42
C PRO A 72 -12.15 0.12 -2.06
N VAL A 73 -12.51 1.29 -1.56
CA VAL A 73 -13.88 1.62 -1.16
C VAL A 73 -14.42 2.80 -1.95
N LEU A 74 -13.54 3.63 -2.49
CA LEU A 74 -13.91 4.87 -3.15
C LEU A 74 -12.89 5.27 -4.20
N VAL A 75 -13.37 5.77 -5.33
CA VAL A 75 -12.56 6.46 -6.34
C VAL A 75 -13.03 7.91 -6.42
N MET A 76 -12.12 8.85 -6.52
CA MET A 76 -12.40 10.27 -6.59
C MET A 76 -11.78 10.88 -7.85
N ASP A 77 -12.63 11.29 -8.79
CA ASP A 77 -12.22 12.01 -10.01
C ASP A 77 -13.40 12.80 -10.57
N ASP A 78 -13.12 13.96 -11.17
CA ASP A 78 -14.16 14.80 -11.81
C ASP A 78 -14.46 14.36 -13.25
N ASP A 79 -13.51 13.71 -13.92
CA ASP A 79 -13.65 13.25 -15.31
C ASP A 79 -13.04 11.83 -15.48
N PRO A 80 -13.65 10.81 -14.85
CA PRO A 80 -13.18 9.44 -14.98
C PRO A 80 -13.33 8.93 -16.42
N LEU A 81 -12.36 8.17 -16.91
CA LEU A 81 -12.38 7.62 -18.27
C LEU A 81 -13.59 6.73 -18.51
N ASP A 82 -13.91 5.86 -17.58
CA ASP A 82 -15.06 4.98 -17.61
C ASP A 82 -15.45 4.55 -16.20
N VAL A 83 -16.60 5.02 -15.74
CA VAL A 83 -17.12 4.71 -14.40
C VAL A 83 -17.42 3.23 -14.23
N THR A 84 -17.77 2.53 -15.33
CA THR A 84 -18.17 1.11 -15.30
C THR A 84 -16.99 0.17 -14.99
N VAL A 85 -15.76 0.64 -15.15
CA VAL A 85 -14.53 -0.12 -14.83
C VAL A 85 -14.31 -0.24 -13.33
N PHE A 86 -14.92 0.66 -12.53
CA PHE A 86 -14.73 0.69 -11.09
C PHE A 86 -15.83 -0.10 -10.37
N PRO A 87 -15.51 -1.20 -9.68
CA PRO A 87 -16.48 -1.95 -8.86
C PRO A 87 -16.75 -1.28 -7.51
N VAL A 88 -16.44 0.00 -7.38
CA VAL A 88 -16.63 0.83 -6.19
C VAL A 88 -17.27 2.17 -6.56
N GLU A 89 -17.76 2.87 -5.57
CA GLU A 89 -18.35 4.21 -5.75
C GLU A 89 -17.31 5.17 -6.35
N VAL A 90 -17.72 5.92 -7.37
CA VAL A 90 -16.93 7.01 -7.96
C VAL A 90 -17.59 8.31 -7.61
N ILE A 91 -16.86 9.22 -6.99
CA ILE A 91 -17.36 10.53 -6.58
C ILE A 91 -16.56 11.65 -7.26
N PRO A 92 -17.17 12.82 -7.47
CA PRO A 92 -16.45 14.00 -7.90
C PRO A 92 -15.45 14.44 -6.83
N ARG A 93 -14.45 15.18 -7.25
CA ARG A 93 -13.39 15.67 -6.38
C ARG A 93 -13.95 16.57 -5.29
N ARG A 94 -13.57 16.32 -4.05
CA ARG A 94 -13.90 17.16 -2.90
C ARG A 94 -12.70 18.01 -2.49
N ARG A 95 -12.93 19.26 -2.15
CA ARG A 95 -11.90 20.14 -1.58
C ARG A 95 -11.50 19.71 -0.17
N ASP A 96 -12.49 19.28 0.64
CA ASP A 96 -12.28 18.75 1.98
C ASP A 96 -11.95 17.25 1.91
N LEU A 97 -10.71 16.93 1.56
CA LEU A 97 -10.23 15.57 1.55
C LEU A 97 -10.09 15.01 2.96
N ALA A 98 -9.66 15.83 3.92
CA ALA A 98 -9.50 15.42 5.31
C ALA A 98 -10.84 15.05 5.95
N GLY A 99 -11.91 15.80 5.66
CA GLY A 99 -13.27 15.47 6.08
C GLY A 99 -13.76 14.16 5.46
N LEU A 100 -13.51 13.93 4.18
CA LEU A 100 -13.85 12.68 3.50
C LEU A 100 -13.13 11.48 4.09
N VAL A 101 -11.84 11.62 4.39
CA VAL A 101 -11.02 10.57 5.01
C VAL A 101 -11.60 10.16 6.37
N ARG A 102 -12.00 11.12 7.19
CA ARG A 102 -12.65 10.85 8.49
C ARG A 102 -14.05 10.24 8.32
N GLU A 103 -14.89 10.83 7.44
CA GLU A 103 -16.28 10.41 7.18
C GLU A 103 -16.33 8.94 6.73
N ARG A 104 -15.41 8.56 5.87
CA ARG A 104 -15.37 7.23 5.25
C ARG A 104 -14.38 6.28 5.92
N GLU A 105 -13.76 6.68 7.02
CA GLU A 105 -12.76 5.88 7.76
C GLU A 105 -11.69 5.32 6.81
N ILE A 106 -11.04 6.21 6.05
CA ILE A 106 -10.01 5.84 5.07
C ILE A 106 -8.66 5.68 5.77
N ASP A 107 -8.07 4.50 5.65
CA ASP A 107 -6.74 4.18 6.19
C ASP A 107 -5.62 4.50 5.20
N THR A 108 -5.93 4.45 3.91
CA THR A 108 -4.93 4.62 2.85
C THR A 108 -5.48 5.49 1.71
N VAL A 109 -4.73 6.48 1.32
CA VAL A 109 -5.00 7.31 0.14
C VAL A 109 -3.95 7.00 -0.93
N ILE A 110 -4.37 6.64 -2.13
CA ILE A 110 -3.47 6.41 -3.26
C ILE A 110 -3.78 7.42 -4.35
N VAL A 111 -2.79 8.26 -4.65
CA VAL A 111 -2.88 9.21 -5.76
C VAL A 111 -2.40 8.53 -7.02
N ALA A 112 -3.35 8.16 -7.87
CA ALA A 112 -3.09 7.70 -9.23
C ALA A 112 -3.06 8.88 -10.20
N PHE A 113 -2.82 8.61 -11.48
CA PHE A 113 -2.81 9.67 -12.49
C PHE A 113 -4.21 10.24 -12.70
N SER A 114 -4.33 11.55 -12.56
CA SER A 114 -5.46 12.36 -12.97
C SER A 114 -5.04 13.27 -14.12
N ARG A 115 -5.99 13.72 -14.93
CA ARG A 115 -5.78 14.72 -15.99
C ARG A 115 -5.48 16.10 -15.43
N ASP A 116 -5.78 16.32 -14.17
CA ASP A 116 -5.56 17.60 -13.51
C ASP A 116 -4.11 17.85 -13.10
N ARG A 117 -3.84 19.10 -12.84
CA ARG A 117 -2.52 19.53 -12.37
C ARG A 117 -2.28 19.02 -10.95
N ASP A 118 -1.16 18.33 -10.75
CA ASP A 118 -0.76 17.79 -9.43
C ASP A 118 -0.74 18.86 -8.33
N ALA A 119 -0.51 20.13 -8.70
CA ALA A 119 -0.49 21.25 -7.76
C ALA A 119 -1.81 21.45 -6.98
N THR A 120 -2.95 21.04 -7.54
CA THR A 120 -4.27 21.20 -6.87
C THR A 120 -4.50 20.15 -5.77
N LEU A 121 -3.71 19.08 -5.75
CA LEU A 121 -3.79 18.00 -4.77
C LEU A 121 -2.88 18.21 -3.56
N VAL A 122 -1.86 19.04 -3.68
CA VAL A 122 -0.84 19.21 -2.64
C VAL A 122 -1.44 19.71 -1.33
N GLU A 123 -2.26 20.76 -1.38
CA GLU A 123 -2.89 21.31 -0.16
C GLU A 123 -3.88 20.35 0.50
N PRO A 124 -4.84 19.72 -0.22
CA PRO A 124 -5.72 18.71 0.37
C PRO A 124 -4.96 17.51 0.99
N LEU A 125 -3.87 17.08 0.35
CA LEU A 125 -3.04 16.01 0.90
C LEU A 125 -2.28 16.44 2.16
N ARG A 126 -1.84 17.71 2.25
CA ARG A 126 -1.23 18.26 3.47
C ARG A 126 -2.23 18.34 4.62
N GLU A 127 -3.49 18.67 4.36
CA GLU A 127 -4.53 18.66 5.38
C GLU A 127 -4.73 17.26 6.01
N CYS A 128 -4.47 16.22 5.23
CA CYS A 128 -4.47 14.84 5.73
C CYS A 128 -3.26 14.52 6.65
N ASP A 129 -2.28 15.44 6.77
CA ASP A 129 -1.09 15.24 7.62
C ASP A 129 -1.38 15.05 9.10
N THR A 130 -2.53 15.49 9.56
CA THR A 130 -2.99 15.33 10.95
C THR A 130 -3.76 14.04 11.18
N LEU A 131 -4.08 13.29 10.11
CA LEU A 131 -4.90 12.09 10.16
C LEU A 131 -4.04 10.83 10.20
N ASP A 132 -4.60 9.78 10.77
CA ASP A 132 -3.99 8.45 10.76
C ASP A 132 -4.28 7.74 9.43
N CYS A 133 -3.73 8.28 8.33
CA CYS A 133 -3.80 7.63 7.03
C CYS A 133 -2.44 7.60 6.32
N GLU A 134 -2.19 6.54 5.58
CA GLU A 134 -1.02 6.43 4.72
C GLU A 134 -1.30 7.04 3.36
N ILE A 135 -0.33 7.77 2.81
CA ILE A 135 -0.47 8.42 1.51
C ILE A 135 0.58 7.87 0.56
N TYR A 136 0.10 7.27 -0.52
CA TYR A 136 0.93 6.75 -1.60
C TYR A 136 0.68 7.53 -2.88
N VAL A 137 1.72 7.65 -3.68
CA VAL A 137 1.63 8.26 -5.02
C VAL A 137 2.17 7.26 -6.05
N VAL A 138 1.42 7.06 -7.12
CA VAL A 138 1.93 6.36 -8.30
C VAL A 138 2.83 7.31 -9.05
N PRO A 139 4.13 7.01 -9.23
CA PRO A 139 5.02 7.90 -9.96
C PRO A 139 4.65 7.95 -11.44
N ARG A 140 4.66 9.14 -12.03
CA ARG A 140 4.59 9.27 -13.49
C ARG A 140 5.85 8.66 -14.09
N LEU A 141 5.76 8.00 -15.22
CA LEU A 141 6.89 7.33 -15.85
C LEU A 141 7.48 6.15 -15.05
N TYR A 142 6.63 5.46 -14.27
CA TYR A 142 7.06 4.29 -13.49
C TYR A 142 7.69 3.18 -14.35
N GLU A 143 7.41 3.16 -15.65
CA GLU A 143 8.03 2.24 -16.61
C GLU A 143 9.55 2.45 -16.74
N PHE A 144 10.04 3.66 -16.46
CA PHE A 144 11.45 4.04 -16.50
C PHE A 144 12.12 4.05 -15.12
N VAL A 145 11.37 3.90 -14.05
CA VAL A 145 11.92 3.93 -12.69
C VAL A 145 12.59 2.60 -12.41
N HIS A 146 13.91 2.62 -12.30
CA HIS A 146 14.70 1.47 -11.85
C HIS A 146 14.31 1.12 -10.41
N GLN A 147 14.36 -0.19 -10.10
CA GLN A 147 13.93 -0.76 -8.82
C GLN A 147 14.69 -0.12 -7.65
N ASP A 148 14.05 0.85 -7.00
CA ASP A 148 14.53 1.35 -5.72
C ASP A 148 13.94 0.48 -4.58
N ARG A 149 14.75 0.21 -3.54
CA ARG A 149 14.39 -0.71 -2.45
C ARG A 149 13.24 -0.21 -1.56
N ASP A 150 12.89 1.05 -1.68
CA ASP A 150 11.86 1.72 -0.86
C ASP A 150 10.49 1.87 -1.55
N MET A 151 10.28 1.20 -2.70
CA MET A 151 9.00 1.22 -3.40
C MET A 151 8.16 0.00 -3.04
N ASP A 152 6.98 0.25 -2.46
CA ASP A 152 5.93 -0.75 -2.35
C ASP A 152 5.32 -1.02 -3.74
N ARG A 153 4.77 -2.21 -3.96
CA ARG A 153 4.15 -2.59 -5.23
C ARG A 153 2.82 -3.28 -5.01
N ILE A 154 1.84 -2.87 -5.81
CA ILE A 154 0.62 -3.64 -5.99
C ILE A 154 0.70 -4.26 -7.39
N HIS A 155 0.96 -5.55 -7.44
CA HIS A 155 1.18 -6.32 -8.66
C HIS A 155 2.28 -5.68 -9.54
N THR A 156 1.93 -4.99 -10.61
CA THR A 156 2.87 -4.33 -11.54
C THR A 156 3.05 -2.83 -11.26
N THR A 157 2.18 -2.23 -10.45
CA THR A 157 2.18 -0.78 -10.20
C THR A 157 3.03 -0.45 -8.99
N PRO A 158 4.14 0.29 -9.16
CA PRO A 158 4.93 0.78 -8.04
C PRO A 158 4.20 1.91 -7.32
N LEU A 159 4.33 1.91 -6.00
CA LEU A 159 3.80 2.94 -5.13
C LEU A 159 4.94 3.60 -4.36
N VAL A 160 5.00 4.90 -4.41
CA VAL A 160 5.92 5.69 -3.58
C VAL A 160 5.17 6.14 -2.34
N LEU A 161 5.64 5.71 -1.18
CA LEU A 161 5.11 6.18 0.09
C LEU A 161 5.57 7.62 0.33
N VAL A 162 4.63 8.54 0.35
CA VAL A 162 4.90 9.95 0.66
C VAL A 162 4.87 10.16 2.17
N ARG A 163 4.01 9.42 2.87
CA ARG A 163 3.86 9.54 4.32
C ARG A 163 3.58 8.19 4.97
N ARG A 164 4.37 7.86 5.99
CA ARG A 164 4.05 6.79 6.96
C ARG A 164 3.28 7.36 8.14
N LEU A 165 2.35 6.57 8.67
CA LEU A 165 1.89 6.75 10.04
C LEU A 165 3.10 6.95 10.94
N ALA A 166 3.29 8.17 11.42
CA ALA A 166 4.30 8.40 12.44
C ALA A 166 3.87 7.56 13.65
N LEU A 167 4.69 6.58 14.01
CA LEU A 167 4.56 5.92 15.30
C LEU A 167 4.65 7.03 16.34
N ARG A 168 3.50 7.46 16.85
CA ARG A 168 3.45 8.37 17.99
C ARG A 168 4.02 7.62 19.18
N SER A 169 5.29 7.92 19.48
CA SER A 169 5.90 7.60 20.77
C SER A 169 5.29 8.47 21.86
#